data_0117a1fa066364a4daa7b5db5bb780de
#
_entry.id   0117a1fa066364a4daa7b5db5bb780de
#
_cell.length_a   1.000
_cell.length_b   1.000
_cell.length_c   1.000
_cell.angle_alpha   90.00
_cell.angle_beta   90.00
_cell.angle_gamma   90.00
#
_symmetry.space_group_name_H-M   'P 1'
#
loop_
_entity.id
_entity.type
_entity.pdbx_description
1 polymer ?
#
loop_
_entity_poly.entity_id
_entity_poly.type
_entity_poly.pdbx_seq_one_letter_code
_entity_poly.pdbx_strand_id
1 'polypeptide(L)'
;HSRDRALNVAGIVPADQISTEKLYTASLRNVPSLVSQDLDGDGIVEIPTQPDEAGLLNMSQSRRMDFIVWMDYTSPHPEKSFGLLDEETNCYIELPMEWEGNLKLTDSEQYDGAVELRTVDEDQLVMTLRLVRTTSSLKGWTRLGIVASRQMQAKLAPDVEIRDKNYRLSKALYLLN
;
A
#
# COMPACT_ATOMS: atom_id res chain seq x y z
N HIS A 1 4.06 -12.92 -25.38
CA HIS A 1 3.48 -13.52 -24.19
C HIS A 1 3.20 -12.50 -23.09
N SER A 2 4.18 -11.72 -22.64
CA SER A 2 3.97 -10.70 -21.61
C SER A 2 3.00 -9.61 -22.06
N ARG A 3 3.04 -9.25 -23.33
CA ARG A 3 2.15 -8.26 -23.91
C ARG A 3 0.71 -8.76 -23.93
N ASP A 4 0.52 -10.04 -24.31
CA ASP A 4 -0.80 -10.65 -24.28
C ASP A 4 -1.34 -10.76 -22.86
N ARG A 5 -0.46 -11.03 -21.89
CA ARG A 5 -0.83 -11.04 -20.49
C ARG A 5 -1.32 -9.67 -20.02
N ALA A 6 -0.59 -8.60 -20.37
CA ALA A 6 -0.99 -7.25 -20.00
C ALA A 6 -2.36 -6.89 -20.61
N LEU A 7 -2.59 -7.26 -21.86
CA LEU A 7 -3.89 -7.05 -22.50
C LEU A 7 -5.00 -7.88 -21.83
N ASN A 8 -4.70 -9.10 -21.44
CA ASN A 8 -5.67 -9.95 -20.74
C ASN A 8 -6.02 -9.41 -19.36
N VAL A 9 -5.03 -8.91 -18.62
CA VAL A 9 -5.25 -8.27 -17.31
C VAL A 9 -6.10 -7.03 -17.47
N ALA A 10 -5.90 -6.27 -18.53
CA ALA A 10 -6.64 -5.04 -18.82
C ALA A 10 -7.85 -5.26 -19.73
N GLY A 11 -8.32 -6.49 -19.89
CA GLY A 11 -9.38 -6.84 -20.85
C GLY A 11 -10.73 -6.19 -20.63
N ILE A 12 -10.95 -5.63 -19.43
CA ILE A 12 -12.15 -4.87 -19.08
C ILE A 12 -12.06 -3.40 -19.48
N VAL A 13 -10.90 -2.93 -19.93
CA VAL A 13 -10.64 -1.52 -20.23
C VAL A 13 -10.40 -1.35 -21.72
N PRO A 14 -11.07 -0.39 -22.40
CA PRO A 14 -10.80 -0.11 -23.80
C PRO A 14 -9.32 0.18 -24.05
N ALA A 15 -8.77 -0.43 -25.11
CA ALA A 15 -7.34 -0.34 -25.43
C ALA A 15 -6.88 1.10 -25.73
N ASP A 16 -7.78 1.98 -26.14
CA ASP A 16 -7.50 3.38 -26.42
C ASP A 16 -7.35 4.24 -25.17
N GLN A 17 -7.78 3.74 -24.00
CA GLN A 17 -7.69 4.46 -22.72
C GLN A 17 -6.40 4.17 -21.97
N ILE A 18 -5.66 3.13 -22.34
CA ILE A 18 -4.47 2.68 -21.63
C ILE A 18 -3.34 2.38 -22.60
N SER A 19 -2.17 2.92 -22.30
CA SER A 19 -0.95 2.52 -23.02
C SER A 19 -0.61 1.07 -22.70
N THR A 20 -0.52 0.25 -23.74
CA THR A 20 -0.09 -1.15 -23.62
C THR A 20 1.30 -1.24 -22.99
N GLU A 21 2.19 -0.33 -23.34
CA GLU A 21 3.54 -0.26 -22.77
C GLU A 21 3.51 0.02 -21.27
N LYS A 22 2.67 0.93 -20.82
CA LYS A 22 2.51 1.24 -19.40
C LYS A 22 2.00 0.03 -18.62
N LEU A 23 1.00 -0.67 -19.14
CA LEU A 23 0.49 -1.89 -18.51
C LEU A 23 1.53 -2.99 -18.48
N TYR A 24 2.26 -3.17 -19.56
CA TYR A 24 3.33 -4.16 -19.63
C TYR A 24 4.41 -3.87 -18.59
N THR A 25 4.86 -2.62 -18.49
CA THR A 25 5.84 -2.20 -17.49
C THR A 25 5.34 -2.41 -16.07
N ALA A 26 4.10 -2.05 -15.79
CA ALA A 26 3.48 -2.27 -14.49
C ALA A 26 3.42 -3.76 -14.15
N SER A 27 3.05 -4.60 -15.11
CA SER A 27 2.99 -6.06 -14.92
C SER A 27 4.37 -6.66 -14.64
N LEU A 28 5.42 -6.14 -15.24
CA LEU A 28 6.79 -6.60 -15.00
C LEU A 28 7.33 -6.20 -13.62
N ARG A 29 6.82 -5.12 -13.07
CA ARG A 29 7.19 -4.65 -11.73
C ARG A 29 6.35 -5.30 -10.63
N ASN A 30 5.51 -6.23 -10.98
CA ASN A 30 4.66 -6.88 -10.00
C ASN A 30 5.47 -7.53 -8.89
N VAL A 31 5.03 -7.31 -7.69
CA VAL A 31 5.42 -8.12 -6.55
C VAL A 31 4.96 -9.56 -6.85
N PRO A 32 5.84 -10.56 -6.75
CA PRO A 32 5.55 -11.90 -7.27
C PRO A 32 4.27 -12.54 -6.77
N SER A 33 3.81 -12.21 -5.56
CA SER A 33 2.62 -12.78 -4.95
C SER A 33 1.35 -11.95 -5.17
N LEU A 34 1.46 -10.80 -5.83
CA LEU A 34 0.35 -9.84 -5.92
C LEU A 34 -0.42 -10.03 -7.22
N VAL A 35 -1.71 -10.28 -7.11
CA VAL A 35 -2.61 -10.50 -8.25
C VAL A 35 -3.69 -9.43 -8.28
N SER A 36 -4.21 -9.19 -9.48
CA SER A 36 -5.38 -8.33 -9.66
C SER A 36 -6.59 -8.94 -8.95
N GLN A 37 -7.30 -8.15 -8.20
CA GLN A 37 -8.45 -8.60 -7.43
C GLN A 37 -9.39 -7.43 -7.11
N ASP A 38 -10.63 -7.76 -6.80
CA ASP A 38 -11.58 -6.78 -6.27
C ASP A 38 -11.22 -6.51 -4.81
N LEU A 39 -10.48 -5.42 -4.58
CA LEU A 39 -9.90 -5.09 -3.29
C LEU A 39 -10.95 -4.70 -2.26
N ASP A 40 -11.96 -3.95 -2.66
CA ASP A 40 -12.95 -3.36 -1.76
C ASP A 40 -14.34 -3.99 -1.87
N GLY A 41 -14.52 -4.98 -2.73
CA GLY A 41 -15.78 -5.70 -2.86
C GLY A 41 -16.85 -4.99 -3.69
N ASP A 42 -16.46 -4.03 -4.54
CA ASP A 42 -17.42 -3.28 -5.36
C ASP A 42 -17.75 -3.97 -6.70
N GLY A 43 -17.14 -5.11 -6.96
CA GLY A 43 -17.34 -5.89 -8.19
C GLY A 43 -16.41 -5.51 -9.33
N ILE A 44 -15.53 -4.56 -9.13
CA ILE A 44 -14.51 -4.15 -10.10
C ILE A 44 -13.17 -4.71 -9.67
N VAL A 45 -12.42 -5.24 -10.62
CA VAL A 45 -11.08 -5.79 -10.34
C VAL A 45 -10.05 -4.68 -10.47
N GLU A 46 -9.34 -4.42 -9.38
CA GLU A 46 -8.23 -3.48 -9.38
C GLU A 46 -6.93 -4.17 -9.78
N ILE A 47 -6.08 -3.42 -10.45
CA ILE A 47 -4.76 -3.87 -10.90
C ILE A 47 -3.70 -3.21 -10.03
N PRO A 48 -2.88 -4.02 -9.31
CA PRO A 48 -1.81 -3.47 -8.50
C PRO A 48 -0.65 -3.02 -9.38
N THR A 49 -0.14 -1.84 -9.08
CA THR A 49 1.04 -1.29 -9.76
C THR A 49 2.00 -0.72 -8.74
N GLN A 50 3.28 -0.68 -9.10
CA GLN A 50 4.22 0.10 -8.33
C GLN A 50 4.09 1.57 -8.72
N PRO A 51 4.00 2.49 -7.75
CA PRO A 51 3.98 3.91 -8.05
C PRO A 51 5.32 4.35 -8.64
N ASP A 52 5.32 5.52 -9.27
CA ASP A 52 6.55 6.15 -9.72
C ASP A 52 7.50 6.33 -8.53
N GLU A 53 8.75 5.93 -8.70
CA GLU A 53 9.76 5.96 -7.62
C GLU A 53 10.14 7.37 -7.18
N ALA A 54 9.81 8.38 -7.96
CA ALA A 54 10.06 9.77 -7.59
C ALA A 54 9.28 10.13 -6.32
N GLY A 55 9.98 10.26 -5.20
CA GLY A 55 9.40 10.62 -3.92
C GLY A 55 8.87 9.47 -3.07
N LEU A 56 9.10 8.22 -3.49
CA LEU A 56 8.78 7.04 -2.69
C LEU A 56 10.02 6.16 -2.57
N LEU A 57 10.49 5.96 -1.36
CA LEU A 57 11.70 5.20 -1.09
C LEU A 57 11.43 4.10 -0.07
N ASN A 58 11.91 2.88 -0.36
CA ASN A 58 11.88 1.77 0.59
C ASN A 58 13.29 1.53 1.11
N MET A 59 13.54 1.95 2.34
CA MET A 59 14.85 1.85 3.00
C MET A 59 14.83 0.90 4.20
N SER A 60 13.71 0.22 4.44
CA SER A 60 13.61 -0.72 5.56
C SER A 60 14.43 -1.98 5.29
N GLN A 61 15.13 -2.44 6.32
CA GLN A 61 15.88 -3.69 6.33
C GLN A 61 15.14 -4.79 7.12
N SER A 62 14.26 -4.40 8.02
CA SER A 62 13.59 -5.32 8.95
C SER A 62 12.33 -5.94 8.39
N ARG A 63 11.68 -5.31 7.41
CA ARG A 63 10.44 -5.81 6.82
C ARG A 63 10.43 -5.62 5.31
N ARG A 64 9.82 -6.60 4.64
CA ARG A 64 9.64 -6.56 3.18
C ARG A 64 8.28 -5.95 2.85
N MET A 65 8.29 -4.64 2.72
CA MET A 65 7.10 -3.86 2.35
C MET A 65 7.37 -3.04 1.10
N ASP A 66 6.36 -2.93 0.24
CA ASP A 66 6.43 -2.16 -0.99
C ASP A 66 5.27 -1.17 -1.08
N PHE A 67 5.54 0.01 -1.63
CA PHE A 67 4.48 0.93 -1.98
C PHE A 67 3.73 0.41 -3.20
N ILE A 68 2.41 0.39 -3.12
CA ILE A 68 1.52 -0.12 -4.15
C ILE A 68 0.40 0.88 -4.40
N VAL A 69 0.03 1.05 -5.67
CA VAL A 69 -1.19 1.74 -6.09
C VAL A 69 -2.10 0.73 -6.76
N TRP A 70 -3.34 0.67 -6.30
CA TRP A 70 -4.37 -0.12 -6.95
C TRP A 70 -5.10 0.74 -7.96
N MET A 71 -5.21 0.26 -9.20
CA MET A 71 -5.74 0.99 -10.33
C MET A 71 -7.07 0.41 -10.76
N ASP A 72 -8.07 1.27 -10.89
CA ASP A 72 -9.34 0.97 -11.53
C ASP A 72 -9.37 1.67 -12.88
N TYR A 73 -9.03 0.95 -13.94
CA TYR A 73 -8.96 1.52 -15.28
C TYR A 73 -10.33 1.76 -15.93
N THR A 74 -11.43 1.39 -15.27
CA THR A 74 -12.77 1.74 -15.70
C THR A 74 -13.17 3.16 -15.30
N SER A 75 -12.40 3.77 -14.39
CA SER A 75 -12.64 5.12 -13.89
C SER A 75 -11.86 6.18 -14.68
N PRO A 76 -12.39 7.39 -14.87
CA PRO A 76 -11.61 8.51 -15.42
C PRO A 76 -10.44 8.93 -14.52
N HIS A 77 -10.50 8.60 -13.24
CA HIS A 77 -9.41 8.77 -12.28
C HIS A 77 -8.97 7.39 -11.80
N PRO A 78 -8.03 6.74 -12.52
CA PRO A 78 -7.76 5.32 -12.30
C PRO A 78 -7.08 4.97 -10.98
N GLU A 79 -6.38 5.88 -10.34
CA GLU A 79 -5.79 5.61 -9.03
C GLU A 79 -6.89 5.50 -7.98
N LYS A 80 -7.08 4.31 -7.44
CA LYS A 80 -8.15 4.04 -6.48
C LYS A 80 -7.68 3.98 -5.04
N SER A 81 -6.53 3.39 -4.81
CA SER A 81 -5.99 3.21 -3.46
C SER A 81 -4.47 3.22 -3.51
N PHE A 82 -3.86 3.86 -2.53
CA PHE A 82 -2.41 3.91 -2.34
C PHE A 82 -2.08 3.34 -0.96
N GLY A 83 -1.01 2.58 -0.86
CA GLY A 83 -0.59 2.06 0.43
C GLY A 83 0.63 1.16 0.36
N LEU A 84 0.74 0.31 1.38
CA LEU A 84 1.85 -0.62 1.58
C LEU A 84 1.40 -2.06 1.46
N LEU A 85 2.12 -2.84 0.67
CA LEU A 85 2.05 -4.29 0.68
C LEU A 85 3.07 -4.84 1.67
N ASP A 86 2.62 -5.62 2.64
CA ASP A 86 3.51 -6.42 3.49
C ASP A 86 3.66 -7.80 2.87
N GLU A 87 4.82 -8.09 2.30
CA GLU A 87 5.07 -9.36 1.61
C GLU A 87 5.13 -10.55 2.58
N GLU A 88 5.51 -10.32 3.83
CA GLU A 88 5.62 -11.40 4.81
C GLU A 88 4.27 -11.97 5.23
N THR A 89 3.26 -11.12 5.36
CA THR A 89 1.92 -11.50 5.81
C THR A 89 0.89 -11.46 4.69
N ASN A 90 1.28 -11.04 3.49
CA ASN A 90 0.42 -10.88 2.33
C ASN A 90 -0.82 -10.02 2.64
N CYS A 91 -0.59 -8.89 3.27
CA CYS A 91 -1.64 -7.92 3.54
C CYS A 91 -1.31 -6.56 2.93
N TYR A 92 -2.35 -5.78 2.69
CA TYR A 92 -2.25 -4.42 2.18
C TYR A 92 -2.74 -3.45 3.24
N ILE A 93 -1.98 -2.39 3.45
CA ILE A 93 -2.33 -1.32 4.39
C ILE A 93 -2.57 -0.06 3.59
N GLU A 94 -3.82 0.35 3.50
CA GLU A 94 -4.18 1.58 2.79
C GLU A 94 -3.67 2.80 3.53
N LEU A 95 -3.08 3.73 2.78
CA LEU A 95 -2.63 5.03 3.25
C LEU A 95 -3.47 6.13 2.62
N PRO A 96 -3.53 7.31 3.24
CA PRO A 96 -4.19 8.45 2.60
C PRO A 96 -3.55 8.76 1.24
N MET A 97 -4.37 8.94 0.22
CA MET A 97 -3.90 9.24 -1.14
C MET A 97 -3.05 10.51 -1.18
N GLU A 98 -3.32 11.45 -0.30
CA GLU A 98 -2.57 12.70 -0.18
C GLU A 98 -1.10 12.52 0.21
N TRP A 99 -0.72 11.34 0.71
CA TRP A 99 0.67 11.03 1.07
C TRP A 99 1.48 10.47 -0.08
N GLU A 100 0.85 10.16 -1.20
CA GLU A 100 1.55 9.63 -2.36
C GLU A 100 2.60 10.62 -2.87
N GLY A 101 3.80 10.13 -3.14
CA GLY A 101 4.86 10.92 -3.76
C GLY A 101 5.85 11.60 -2.82
N ASN A 102 5.67 11.51 -1.50
CA ASN A 102 6.61 12.10 -0.54
C ASN A 102 6.73 11.24 0.72
N LEU A 103 7.00 9.95 0.54
CA LEU A 103 7.18 9.03 1.66
C LEU A 103 8.42 8.16 1.46
N LYS A 104 9.08 7.87 2.56
CA LYS A 104 10.07 6.81 2.65
C LYS A 104 9.74 5.89 3.80
N LEU A 105 10.05 4.61 3.62
CA LEU A 105 9.92 3.59 4.64
C LEU A 105 11.30 3.33 5.26
N THR A 106 11.40 3.44 6.56
CA THR A 106 12.65 3.20 7.30
C THR A 106 12.39 2.31 8.50
N ASP A 107 13.44 1.69 9.02
CA ASP A 107 13.32 0.95 10.28
C ASP A 107 13.21 1.94 11.44
N SER A 108 12.38 1.59 12.42
CA SER A 108 12.23 2.40 13.63
C SER A 108 13.42 2.18 14.57
N GLU A 109 13.98 3.27 15.04
CA GLU A 109 14.98 3.22 16.10
C GLU A 109 14.34 3.14 17.50
N GLN A 110 13.09 3.58 17.61
CA GLN A 110 12.38 3.62 18.88
C GLN A 110 11.71 2.30 19.24
N TYR A 111 11.19 1.58 18.24
CA TYR A 111 10.46 0.33 18.45
C TYR A 111 11.11 -0.78 17.63
N ASP A 112 11.66 -1.78 18.29
CA ASP A 112 12.33 -2.90 17.64
C ASP A 112 11.37 -3.66 16.70
N GLY A 113 11.82 -3.90 15.48
CA GLY A 113 11.04 -4.59 14.45
C GLY A 113 9.90 -3.77 13.82
N ALA A 114 9.71 -2.53 14.24
CA ALA A 114 8.75 -1.62 13.64
C ALA A 114 9.35 -0.86 12.46
N VAL A 115 8.49 -0.36 11.58
CA VAL A 115 8.87 0.51 10.47
C VAL A 115 8.21 1.87 10.61
N GLU A 116 8.87 2.88 10.06
CA GLU A 116 8.40 4.26 10.08
C GLU A 116 8.18 4.76 8.66
N LEU A 117 7.05 5.43 8.47
CA LEU A 117 6.83 6.25 7.29
C LEU A 117 7.26 7.68 7.63
N ARG A 118 8.16 8.22 6.82
CA ARG A 118 8.70 9.58 6.97
C ARG A 118 8.59 10.32 5.65
N THR A 119 8.54 11.64 5.73
CA THR A 119 8.62 12.45 4.51
C THR A 119 10.04 12.39 3.92
N VAL A 120 10.13 12.37 2.59
CA VAL A 120 11.42 12.33 1.90
C VAL A 120 12.16 13.66 2.05
N ASP A 121 11.45 14.77 1.92
CA ASP A 121 12.01 16.12 1.90
C ASP A 121 12.53 16.59 3.25
N GLU A 122 11.75 16.40 4.32
CA GLU A 122 12.08 16.93 5.65
C GLU A 122 12.40 15.85 6.69
N ASP A 123 12.34 14.58 6.31
CA ASP A 123 12.56 13.44 7.23
C ASP A 123 11.66 13.48 8.47
N GLN A 124 10.45 13.98 8.31
CA GLN A 124 9.48 14.04 9.40
C GLN A 124 8.74 12.72 9.55
N LEU A 125 8.60 12.26 10.78
CA LEU A 125 7.81 11.07 11.08
C LEU A 125 6.33 11.33 10.77
N VAL A 126 5.73 10.41 10.02
CA VAL A 126 4.31 10.45 9.66
C VAL A 126 3.53 9.37 10.41
N MET A 127 4.02 8.15 10.36
CA MET A 127 3.35 7.00 10.98
C MET A 127 4.35 5.90 11.31
N THR A 128 4.09 5.17 12.40
CA THR A 128 4.84 3.97 12.75
C THR A 128 3.92 2.76 12.63
N LEU A 129 4.42 1.69 12.05
CA LEU A 129 3.73 0.40 11.90
C LEU A 129 4.50 -0.68 12.62
N ARG A 130 3.78 -1.55 13.32
CA ARG A 130 4.39 -2.72 13.95
C ARG A 130 3.45 -3.92 13.91
N LEU A 131 4.05 -5.10 13.89
CA LEU A 131 3.34 -6.37 14.02
C LEU A 131 3.74 -6.98 15.36
N VAL A 132 2.78 -7.14 16.26
CA VAL A 132 3.03 -7.55 17.65
C VAL A 132 2.10 -8.70 18.04
N ARG A 133 2.33 -9.27 19.22
CA ARG A 133 1.45 -10.30 19.75
C ARG A 133 0.03 -9.76 19.97
N THR A 134 -0.97 -10.62 19.81
CA THR A 134 -2.38 -10.23 20.00
C THR A 134 -2.67 -9.74 21.42
N THR A 135 -1.85 -10.10 22.39
CA THR A 135 -1.95 -9.67 23.79
C THR A 135 -1.27 -8.33 24.07
N SER A 136 -0.56 -7.77 23.08
CA SER A 136 0.13 -6.49 23.28
C SER A 136 -0.83 -5.32 23.46
N SER A 137 -0.43 -4.36 24.28
CA SER A 137 -1.24 -3.18 24.60
C SER A 137 -1.46 -2.32 23.34
N LEU A 138 -2.66 -1.73 23.28
CA LEU A 138 -3.01 -0.73 22.27
C LEU A 138 -2.77 0.72 22.74
N LYS A 139 -2.23 0.92 23.93
CA LYS A 139 -2.06 2.27 24.46
C LYS A 139 -1.25 3.15 23.52
N GLY A 140 -1.90 4.18 22.96
CA GLY A 140 -1.29 5.07 21.97
C GLY A 140 -1.20 4.53 20.55
N TRP A 141 -1.75 3.35 20.30
CA TRP A 141 -1.73 2.67 19.00
C TRP A 141 -3.14 2.38 18.50
N THR A 142 -3.30 2.34 17.19
CA THR A 142 -4.54 1.89 16.55
C THR A 142 -4.33 0.48 16.02
N ARG A 143 -5.20 -0.45 16.40
CA ARG A 143 -5.19 -1.79 15.83
C ARG A 143 -5.80 -1.76 14.43
N LEU A 144 -5.04 -2.21 13.44
CA LEU A 144 -5.51 -2.33 12.07
C LEU A 144 -6.22 -3.65 11.82
N GLY A 145 -5.79 -4.72 12.48
CA GLY A 145 -6.36 -6.05 12.34
C GLY A 145 -5.41 -7.14 12.83
N ILE A 146 -5.87 -8.37 12.68
CA ILE A 146 -5.10 -9.57 12.99
C ILE A 146 -4.62 -10.20 11.70
N VAL A 147 -3.34 -10.45 11.60
CA VAL A 147 -2.71 -11.08 10.45
C VAL A 147 -1.61 -12.03 10.91
N ALA A 148 -1.58 -13.25 10.37
CA ALA A 148 -0.62 -14.30 10.77
C ALA A 148 -0.55 -14.51 12.29
N SER A 149 -1.70 -14.54 12.96
CA SER A 149 -1.85 -14.73 14.41
C SER A 149 -1.22 -13.64 15.28
N ARG A 150 -0.96 -12.47 14.69
CA ARG A 150 -0.46 -11.27 15.36
C ARG A 150 -1.36 -10.08 15.07
N GLN A 151 -1.22 -9.01 15.83
CA GLN A 151 -1.94 -7.79 15.51
C GLN A 151 -1.02 -6.76 14.86
N MET A 152 -1.52 -6.18 13.76
CA MET A 152 -0.90 -5.04 13.11
C MET A 152 -1.40 -3.77 13.79
N GLN A 153 -0.47 -2.95 14.22
CA GLN A 153 -0.76 -1.67 14.89
C GLN A 153 -0.11 -0.52 14.15
N ALA A 154 -0.78 0.62 14.17
CA ALA A 154 -0.26 1.86 13.61
C ALA A 154 -0.36 2.99 14.63
N LYS A 155 0.59 3.90 14.57
CA LYS A 155 0.62 5.10 15.39
C LYS A 155 0.95 6.30 14.52
N LEU A 156 0.03 7.24 14.43
CA LEU A 156 0.27 8.51 13.75
C LEU A 156 1.18 9.39 14.59
N ALA A 157 2.07 10.13 13.94
CA ALA A 157 2.84 11.17 14.60
C ALA A 157 1.89 12.28 15.11
N PRO A 158 2.23 12.95 16.24
CA PRO A 158 1.31 13.91 16.88
C PRO A 158 0.85 15.05 15.97
N ASP A 159 1.72 15.50 15.08
CA ASP A 159 1.46 16.68 14.23
C ASP A 159 0.88 16.32 12.85
N VAL A 160 0.58 15.03 12.63
CA VAL A 160 0.05 14.58 11.35
C VAL A 160 -1.45 14.68 11.33
N GLU A 161 -1.96 15.36 10.32
CA GLU A 161 -3.38 15.51 10.06
C GLU A 161 -3.73 14.85 8.72
N ILE A 162 -4.76 14.01 8.73
CA ILE A 162 -5.28 13.36 7.52
C ILE A 162 -6.47 14.17 7.02
N ARG A 163 -6.36 14.72 5.81
CA ARG A 163 -7.39 15.58 5.21
C ARG A 163 -8.56 14.80 4.64
N ASP A 164 -8.30 13.59 4.14
CA ASP A 164 -9.37 12.74 3.59
C ASP A 164 -10.30 12.28 4.71
N LYS A 165 -11.51 12.82 4.72
CA LYS A 165 -12.52 12.52 5.74
C LYS A 165 -13.08 11.11 5.63
N ASN A 166 -12.92 10.45 4.49
CA ASN A 166 -13.37 9.08 4.27
C ASN A 166 -12.36 8.04 4.71
N TYR A 167 -11.11 8.44 4.91
CA TYR A 167 -10.05 7.54 5.35
C TYR A 167 -10.25 7.17 6.82
N ARG A 168 -10.13 5.88 7.11
CA ARG A 168 -10.19 5.34 8.48
C ARG A 168 -8.99 4.43 8.71
N LEU A 169 -8.07 4.85 9.56
CA LEU A 169 -6.89 4.06 9.88
C LEU A 169 -7.26 2.68 10.45
N SER A 170 -8.28 2.60 11.29
CA SER A 170 -8.75 1.34 11.86
C SER A 170 -9.31 0.35 10.85
N LYS A 171 -9.58 0.77 9.62
CA LYS A 171 -10.09 -0.04 8.51
C LYS A 171 -9.12 -0.14 7.34
N ALA A 172 -7.85 0.22 7.56
CA ALA A 172 -6.87 0.31 6.50
C ALA A 172 -6.27 -1.03 6.08
N LEU A 173 -6.46 -2.09 6.86
CA LEU A 173 -5.85 -3.39 6.60
C LEU A 173 -6.77 -4.26 5.73
N TYR A 174 -6.20 -4.79 4.64
CA TYR A 174 -6.84 -5.74 3.73
C TYR A 174 -6.00 -7.01 3.68
N LEU A 175 -6.63 -8.15 3.89
CA LEU A 175 -5.99 -9.45 3.66
C LEU A 175 -6.12 -9.78 2.18
N LEU A 176 -5.00 -10.13 1.55
CA LEU A 176 -4.95 -10.41 0.11
C LEU A 176 -5.04 -11.90 -0.18
N ASN A 177 -5.55 -12.20 -1.34
CA ASN A 177 -5.67 -13.58 -1.81
C ASN A 177 -4.36 -14.11 -2.40
#